data_d3c6275054bd1db5391e9253014a4c03
#
_entry.id   d3c6275054bd1db5391e9253014a4c03
#
_cell.length_a   1.000
_cell.length_b   1.000
_cell.length_c   1.000
_cell.angle_alpha   90.00
_cell.angle_beta   90.00
_cell.angle_gamma   90.00
#
_symmetry.space_group_name_H-M   'P 1'
#
loop_
_entity.id
_entity.type
_entity.pdbx_description
1 polymer ?
#
loop_
_entity_poly.entity_id
_entity_poly.type
_entity_poly.pdbx_seq_one_letter_code
_entity_poly.pdbx_strand_id
1 'polypeptide(L)'
;MKLLSCLILLVSLNLFSQQFDTIIKTPVYTSYYSKSLKAPLVVTYDLFNGGGDCNRATFQFKNTTKTVMATDQDYKGSSYDRGHLCPAEDMAKSCDSLEKTFRYENCLPQTPSLNRGVMAKWENTVRKFSTKDSLRIIVGGADYRVYIGNHVFVPNYCWKIVLDKKTSKPLTILWFTNDKVAVVEELKTLKQLEKKLGYSLDNYLK
;
A
#
# COMPACT_ATOMS: atom_id res chain seq x y z
N MET A 1 -29.29 7.85 -53.79
CA MET A 1 -28.68 6.93 -52.81
C MET A 1 -27.57 7.68 -52.09
N LYS A 2 -27.82 8.09 -50.85
CA LYS A 2 -26.78 8.73 -49.99
C LYS A 2 -26.22 7.67 -49.09
N LEU A 3 -24.93 7.32 -49.25
CA LEU A 3 -24.21 6.46 -48.33
C LEU A 3 -23.97 7.24 -47.03
N LEU A 4 -24.55 6.75 -45.95
CA LEU A 4 -24.29 7.23 -44.59
C LEU A 4 -23.05 6.52 -44.08
N SER A 5 -21.92 7.24 -44.08
CA SER A 5 -20.65 6.75 -43.52
C SER A 5 -20.75 6.77 -41.99
N CYS A 6 -20.86 5.60 -41.37
CA CYS A 6 -20.89 5.44 -39.92
C CYS A 6 -19.44 5.48 -39.42
N LEU A 7 -19.05 6.63 -38.86
CA LEU A 7 -17.72 6.80 -38.23
C LEU A 7 -17.74 6.09 -36.85
N ILE A 8 -17.21 4.88 -36.79
CA ILE A 8 -17.03 4.16 -35.53
C ILE A 8 -15.86 4.82 -34.78
N LEU A 9 -16.19 5.61 -33.78
CA LEU A 9 -15.22 6.18 -32.84
C LEU A 9 -14.70 5.05 -31.93
N LEU A 10 -13.55 4.51 -32.28
CA LEU A 10 -12.79 3.59 -31.42
C LEU A 10 -12.29 4.40 -30.22
N VAL A 11 -13.04 4.40 -29.12
CA VAL A 11 -12.54 4.84 -27.83
C VAL A 11 -11.53 3.79 -27.36
N SER A 12 -10.23 4.07 -27.54
CA SER A 12 -9.18 3.31 -26.92
C SER A 12 -9.30 3.48 -25.40
N LEU A 13 -9.85 2.49 -24.72
CA LEU A 13 -9.74 2.34 -23.28
C LEU A 13 -8.25 2.17 -22.98
N ASN A 14 -7.55 3.27 -22.66
CA ASN A 14 -6.27 3.22 -22.03
C ASN A 14 -6.46 2.53 -20.67
N LEU A 15 -6.25 1.23 -20.62
CA LEU A 15 -6.04 0.48 -19.40
C LEU A 15 -4.75 1.04 -18.80
N PHE A 16 -4.86 2.02 -17.92
CA PHE A 16 -3.77 2.47 -17.08
C PHE A 16 -3.42 1.32 -16.14
N SER A 17 -2.57 0.42 -16.63
CA SER A 17 -1.84 -0.49 -15.74
C SER A 17 -1.00 0.40 -14.84
N GLN A 18 -1.19 0.32 -13.53
CA GLN A 18 -0.32 0.99 -12.59
C GLN A 18 1.09 0.40 -12.75
N GLN A 19 1.96 1.13 -13.45
CA GLN A 19 3.27 0.63 -13.84
C GLN A 19 4.29 1.00 -12.78
N PHE A 20 4.83 -0.02 -12.09
CA PHE A 20 6.01 0.14 -11.24
C PHE A 20 7.29 0.06 -12.09
N ASP A 21 8.32 0.80 -11.66
CA ASP A 21 9.63 0.82 -12.32
C ASP A 21 10.61 -0.16 -11.69
N THR A 22 10.39 -0.52 -10.44
CA THR A 22 11.37 -1.25 -9.64
C THR A 22 10.67 -2.20 -8.68
N ILE A 23 11.19 -3.42 -8.58
CA ILE A 23 10.79 -4.36 -7.53
C ILE A 23 11.92 -4.43 -6.50
N ILE A 24 11.62 -4.08 -5.25
CA ILE A 24 12.54 -4.12 -4.13
C ILE A 24 12.13 -5.26 -3.21
N LYS A 25 12.98 -6.29 -3.16
CA LYS A 25 12.76 -7.46 -2.30
C LYS A 25 13.59 -7.34 -1.04
N THR A 26 12.94 -7.48 0.10
CA THR A 26 13.58 -7.57 1.43
C THR A 26 13.22 -8.92 2.07
N PRO A 27 13.87 -9.33 3.15
CA PRO A 27 13.43 -10.52 3.89
C PRO A 27 12.02 -10.42 4.50
N VAL A 28 11.45 -9.21 4.60
CA VAL A 28 10.19 -8.93 5.31
C VAL A 28 9.03 -8.63 4.36
N TYR A 29 9.29 -7.98 3.22
CA TYR A 29 8.28 -7.61 2.23
C TYR A 29 8.89 -7.48 0.83
N THR A 30 8.01 -7.46 -0.16
CA THR A 30 8.33 -7.03 -1.53
C THR A 30 7.60 -5.74 -1.84
N SER A 31 8.33 -4.72 -2.30
CA SER A 31 7.77 -3.43 -2.71
C SER A 31 7.83 -3.28 -4.23
N TYR A 32 6.70 -2.95 -4.84
CA TYR A 32 6.56 -2.57 -6.24
C TYR A 32 6.53 -1.05 -6.30
N TYR A 33 7.65 -0.44 -6.64
CA TYR A 33 7.92 0.97 -6.45
C TYR A 33 7.87 1.75 -7.76
N SER A 34 7.29 2.96 -7.73
CA SER A 34 7.35 3.94 -8.81
C SER A 34 8.31 5.07 -8.48
N LYS A 35 9.34 5.23 -9.32
CA LYS A 35 10.33 6.33 -9.20
C LYS A 35 9.69 7.67 -9.53
N SER A 36 8.79 7.72 -10.50
CA SER A 36 8.11 8.94 -10.92
C SER A 36 7.18 9.49 -9.82
N LEU A 37 6.52 8.61 -9.07
CA LEU A 37 5.68 8.99 -7.95
C LEU A 37 6.45 9.09 -6.62
N LYS A 38 7.69 8.61 -6.57
CA LYS A 38 8.48 8.41 -5.35
C LYS A 38 7.69 7.69 -4.25
N ALA A 39 6.98 6.65 -4.65
CA ALA A 39 6.04 5.94 -3.79
C ALA A 39 5.98 4.43 -4.12
N PRO A 40 5.82 3.56 -3.12
CA PRO A 40 5.41 2.18 -3.34
C PRO A 40 3.96 2.15 -3.85
N LEU A 41 3.73 1.51 -4.99
CA LEU A 41 2.38 1.30 -5.52
C LEU A 41 1.67 0.16 -4.80
N VAL A 42 2.43 -0.92 -4.57
CA VAL A 42 1.99 -2.12 -3.87
C VAL A 42 3.14 -2.64 -2.99
N VAL A 43 2.80 -3.09 -1.80
CA VAL A 43 3.69 -3.87 -0.93
C VAL A 43 3.01 -5.20 -0.62
N THR A 44 3.75 -6.30 -0.71
CA THR A 44 3.28 -7.62 -0.32
C THR A 44 4.14 -8.19 0.79
N TYR A 45 3.53 -8.83 1.79
CA TYR A 45 4.24 -9.50 2.87
C TYR A 45 3.42 -10.64 3.47
N ASP A 46 4.11 -11.55 4.15
CA ASP A 46 3.48 -12.62 4.88
C ASP A 46 3.47 -12.29 6.38
N LEU A 47 2.40 -12.68 7.06
CA LEU A 47 2.25 -12.45 8.49
C LEU A 47 1.74 -13.71 9.18
N PHE A 48 2.50 -14.16 10.17
CA PHE A 48 2.09 -15.22 11.09
C PHE A 48 2.49 -14.85 12.51
N ASN A 49 1.49 -14.87 13.40
CA ASN A 49 1.69 -14.56 14.81
C ASN A 49 2.44 -13.21 15.01
N GLY A 50 1.94 -12.14 14.35
CA GLY A 50 2.53 -10.80 14.40
C GLY A 50 2.51 -10.19 15.79
N GLY A 51 3.23 -9.10 15.98
CA GLY A 51 3.47 -8.46 17.26
C GLY A 51 4.85 -8.82 17.83
N GLY A 52 5.14 -8.37 19.02
CA GLY A 52 6.40 -8.61 19.73
C GLY A 52 6.83 -7.42 20.57
N ASP A 53 8.00 -7.53 21.20
CA ASP A 53 8.47 -6.58 22.23
C ASP A 53 9.54 -5.62 21.71
N CYS A 54 9.91 -5.68 20.43
CA CYS A 54 10.91 -4.77 19.90
C CYS A 54 10.39 -3.34 19.87
N ASN A 55 11.11 -2.43 20.52
CA ASN A 55 10.70 -1.04 20.63
C ASN A 55 10.92 -0.26 19.33
N ARG A 56 9.82 0.07 18.64
CA ARG A 56 9.83 0.85 17.38
C ARG A 56 10.38 2.28 17.53
N ALA A 57 10.35 2.86 18.72
CA ALA A 57 10.77 4.25 18.95
C ALA A 57 12.26 4.49 18.69
N THR A 58 13.07 3.44 18.61
CA THR A 58 14.51 3.53 18.34
C THR A 58 14.84 3.61 16.86
N PHE A 59 13.86 3.40 15.96
CA PHE A 59 14.06 3.37 14.51
C PHE A 59 13.50 4.60 13.81
N GLN A 60 14.18 5.00 12.73
CA GLN A 60 13.78 6.10 11.87
C GLN A 60 13.79 5.66 10.42
N PHE A 61 12.95 6.31 9.59
CA PHE A 61 12.90 6.03 8.17
C PHE A 61 14.22 6.38 7.49
N LYS A 62 14.66 5.52 6.59
CA LYS A 62 15.88 5.69 5.82
C LYS A 62 15.77 5.12 4.40
N ASN A 63 16.60 5.64 3.51
CA ASN A 63 16.85 5.05 2.20
C ASN A 63 18.02 4.08 2.28
N THR A 64 17.87 2.89 1.71
CA THR A 64 18.90 1.85 1.70
C THR A 64 19.26 1.40 0.29
N THR A 65 18.61 1.97 -0.71
CA THR A 65 18.85 1.69 -2.12
C THR A 65 19.35 2.93 -2.85
N LYS A 66 19.91 2.75 -4.06
CA LYS A 66 20.28 3.86 -4.96
C LYS A 66 19.07 4.42 -5.72
N THR A 67 17.88 3.88 -5.53
CA THR A 67 16.65 4.36 -6.17
C THR A 67 16.26 5.72 -5.60
N VAL A 68 15.80 6.61 -6.46
CA VAL A 68 15.27 7.91 -6.03
C VAL A 68 13.99 7.68 -5.23
N MET A 69 14.01 8.06 -3.97
CA MET A 69 12.90 7.86 -3.01
C MET A 69 12.57 9.16 -2.27
N ALA A 70 11.50 9.10 -1.49
CA ALA A 70 11.19 10.12 -0.50
C ALA A 70 12.30 10.21 0.57
N THR A 71 12.35 11.31 1.26
CA THR A 71 13.27 11.60 2.39
C THR A 71 12.50 12.22 3.54
N ASP A 72 13.13 12.32 4.72
CA ASP A 72 12.54 13.03 5.85
C ASP A 72 12.22 14.49 5.53
N GLN A 73 13.05 15.12 4.67
CA GLN A 73 12.86 16.51 4.27
C GLN A 73 11.57 16.71 3.47
N ASP A 74 11.14 15.70 2.70
CA ASP A 74 9.90 15.77 1.91
C ASP A 74 8.65 15.80 2.81
N TYR A 75 8.72 15.18 3.99
CA TYR A 75 7.62 15.16 4.96
C TYR A 75 7.64 16.33 5.94
N LYS A 76 8.75 17.05 6.05
CA LYS A 76 8.91 18.16 6.99
C LYS A 76 7.95 19.31 6.65
N GLY A 77 7.11 19.69 7.63
CA GLY A 77 6.08 20.73 7.43
C GLY A 77 4.86 20.28 6.62
N SER A 78 4.82 19.04 6.15
CA SER A 78 3.60 18.47 5.57
C SER A 78 2.62 18.06 6.68
N SER A 79 1.35 17.95 6.34
CA SER A 79 0.32 17.43 7.27
C SER A 79 0.21 15.91 7.24
N TYR A 80 1.17 15.21 6.63
CA TYR A 80 1.14 13.77 6.43
C TYR A 80 2.14 13.03 7.33
N ASP A 81 1.70 11.90 7.84
CA ASP A 81 2.56 10.91 8.49
C ASP A 81 3.31 10.07 7.46
N ARG A 82 4.45 9.53 7.84
CA ARG A 82 5.13 8.45 7.14
C ARG A 82 4.40 7.14 7.47
N GLY A 83 3.37 6.81 6.68
CA GLY A 83 2.53 5.64 6.90
C GLY A 83 3.17 4.37 6.36
N HIS A 84 3.38 3.38 7.22
CA HIS A 84 3.86 2.07 6.81
C HIS A 84 2.82 1.30 5.98
N LEU A 85 3.26 0.56 4.96
CA LEU A 85 2.42 -0.43 4.28
C LEU A 85 2.56 -1.82 4.92
N CYS A 86 3.79 -2.28 5.16
CA CYS A 86 4.07 -3.37 6.07
C CYS A 86 4.33 -2.76 7.46
N PRO A 87 3.41 -2.91 8.44
CA PRO A 87 3.51 -2.26 9.73
C PRO A 87 4.69 -2.75 10.55
N ALA A 88 5.34 -1.83 11.28
CA ALA A 88 6.44 -2.17 12.18
C ALA A 88 6.02 -3.18 13.27
N GLU A 89 4.83 -2.99 13.84
CA GLU A 89 4.28 -3.88 14.87
C GLU A 89 4.03 -5.32 14.37
N ASP A 90 3.76 -5.50 13.07
CA ASP A 90 3.59 -6.84 12.50
C ASP A 90 4.91 -7.63 12.56
N MET A 91 6.05 -6.95 12.56
CA MET A 91 7.41 -7.50 12.53
C MET A 91 8.15 -7.41 13.88
N ALA A 92 7.46 -7.01 14.95
CA ALA A 92 8.09 -6.66 16.24
C ALA A 92 8.67 -7.84 17.03
N LYS A 93 8.51 -9.08 16.58
CA LYS A 93 9.22 -10.25 17.15
C LYS A 93 10.73 -10.22 16.91
N SER A 94 11.17 -9.53 15.88
CA SER A 94 12.58 -9.37 15.53
C SER A 94 12.87 -7.89 15.29
N CYS A 95 13.78 -7.31 16.06
CA CYS A 95 14.19 -5.93 15.86
C CYS A 95 14.83 -5.71 14.49
N ASP A 96 15.55 -6.69 13.95
CA ASP A 96 16.07 -6.63 12.58
C ASP A 96 14.97 -6.60 11.54
N SER A 97 13.89 -7.38 11.69
CA SER A 97 12.74 -7.35 10.81
C SER A 97 11.96 -6.05 10.94
N LEU A 98 11.75 -5.58 12.18
CA LEU A 98 11.07 -4.32 12.44
C LEU A 98 11.85 -3.14 11.84
N GLU A 99 13.18 -3.07 12.00
CA GLU A 99 14.01 -2.03 11.40
C GLU A 99 13.83 -1.94 9.87
N LYS A 100 13.71 -3.09 9.20
CA LYS A 100 13.50 -3.14 7.73
C LYS A 100 12.19 -2.54 7.30
N THR A 101 11.19 -2.40 8.17
CA THR A 101 9.95 -1.71 7.84
C THR A 101 10.10 -0.19 7.78
N PHE A 102 11.12 0.38 8.43
CA PHE A 102 11.40 1.83 8.43
C PHE A 102 12.20 2.26 7.21
N ARG A 103 11.62 2.03 6.03
CA ARG A 103 12.19 2.39 4.73
C ARG A 103 11.18 3.08 3.84
N TYR A 104 11.64 4.02 3.00
CA TYR A 104 10.74 4.80 2.15
C TYR A 104 10.08 3.98 1.05
N GLU A 105 10.63 2.85 0.65
CA GLU A 105 9.98 1.88 -0.23
C GLU A 105 8.81 1.12 0.42
N ASN A 106 8.59 1.32 1.72
CA ASN A 106 7.47 0.79 2.51
C ASN A 106 6.59 1.90 3.09
N CYS A 107 6.70 3.13 2.58
CA CYS A 107 6.12 4.31 3.17
C CYS A 107 5.27 5.10 2.17
N LEU A 108 4.04 5.46 2.57
CA LEU A 108 3.18 6.41 1.86
C LEU A 108 2.85 7.61 2.74
N PRO A 109 2.68 8.82 2.13
CA PRO A 109 2.08 9.93 2.85
C PRO A 109 0.63 9.61 3.23
N GLN A 110 0.35 9.51 4.52
CA GLN A 110 -0.97 9.23 5.06
C GLN A 110 -1.40 10.32 6.04
N THR A 111 -2.66 10.72 6.00
CA THR A 111 -3.19 11.65 7.01
C THR A 111 -3.11 11.01 8.40
N PRO A 112 -2.95 11.79 9.48
CA PRO A 112 -3.00 11.26 10.85
C PRO A 112 -4.30 10.50 11.14
N SER A 113 -5.43 10.94 10.58
CA SER A 113 -6.72 10.26 10.72
C SER A 113 -6.71 8.86 10.10
N LEU A 114 -6.08 8.70 8.94
CA LEU A 114 -5.90 7.39 8.31
C LEU A 114 -4.88 6.56 9.10
N ASN A 115 -3.64 7.04 9.21
CA ASN A 115 -2.51 6.28 9.74
C ASN A 115 -2.70 5.86 11.20
N ARG A 116 -3.00 6.85 12.07
CA ARG A 116 -3.14 6.63 13.53
C ARG A 116 -4.56 6.19 13.94
N GLY A 117 -5.53 6.32 13.02
CA GLY A 117 -6.94 6.03 13.24
C GLY A 117 -7.38 4.69 12.67
N VAL A 118 -8.05 4.75 11.51
CA VAL A 118 -8.73 3.57 10.94
C VAL A 118 -7.76 2.49 10.47
N MET A 119 -6.59 2.87 9.91
CA MET A 119 -5.57 1.90 9.49
C MET A 119 -5.01 1.14 10.70
N ALA A 120 -4.62 1.85 11.77
CA ALA A 120 -4.10 1.22 12.98
C ALA A 120 -5.09 0.25 13.64
N LYS A 121 -6.40 0.56 13.62
CA LYS A 121 -7.45 -0.35 14.11
C LYS A 121 -7.49 -1.64 13.30
N TRP A 122 -7.44 -1.54 11.98
CA TRP A 122 -7.43 -2.70 11.10
C TRP A 122 -6.13 -3.51 11.18
N GLU A 123 -4.99 -2.89 11.34
CA GLU A 123 -3.72 -3.56 11.59
C GLU A 123 -3.76 -4.40 12.86
N ASN A 124 -4.35 -3.88 13.94
CA ASN A 124 -4.58 -4.64 15.17
C ASN A 124 -5.50 -5.84 14.95
N THR A 125 -6.54 -5.68 14.12
CA THR A 125 -7.47 -6.77 13.77
C THR A 125 -6.76 -7.85 12.95
N VAL A 126 -5.98 -7.47 11.95
CA VAL A 126 -5.21 -8.38 11.10
C VAL A 126 -4.16 -9.14 11.94
N ARG A 127 -3.48 -8.49 12.89
CA ARG A 127 -2.57 -9.19 13.82
C ARG A 127 -3.28 -10.26 14.64
N LYS A 128 -4.52 -9.99 15.09
CA LYS A 128 -5.33 -11.03 15.78
C LYS A 128 -5.65 -12.21 14.86
N PHE A 129 -5.94 -11.98 13.58
CA PHE A 129 -6.11 -13.08 12.63
C PHE A 129 -4.83 -13.90 12.48
N SER A 130 -3.67 -13.23 12.42
CA SER A 130 -2.37 -13.89 12.24
C SER A 130 -1.95 -14.78 13.41
N THR A 131 -2.57 -14.70 14.58
CA THR A 131 -2.29 -15.62 15.70
C THR A 131 -2.79 -17.03 15.46
N LYS A 132 -3.75 -17.20 14.55
CA LYS A 132 -4.36 -18.49 14.21
C LYS A 132 -3.96 -18.97 12.83
N ASP A 133 -3.85 -18.04 11.88
CA ASP A 133 -3.67 -18.35 10.47
C ASP A 133 -2.43 -17.64 9.91
N SER A 134 -1.76 -18.28 8.96
CA SER A 134 -0.72 -17.63 8.16
C SER A 134 -1.40 -16.77 7.10
N LEU A 135 -1.07 -15.50 7.05
CA LEU A 135 -1.69 -14.51 6.17
C LEU A 135 -0.75 -14.08 5.06
N ARG A 136 -1.31 -13.80 3.89
CA ARG A 136 -0.68 -13.03 2.82
C ARG A 136 -1.37 -11.68 2.75
N ILE A 137 -0.59 -10.59 2.86
CA ILE A 137 -1.12 -9.24 2.83
C ILE A 137 -0.62 -8.53 1.59
N ILE A 138 -1.52 -7.84 0.90
CA ILE A 138 -1.26 -7.01 -0.26
C ILE A 138 -1.85 -5.65 0.04
N VAL A 139 -1.05 -4.61 -0.01
CA VAL A 139 -1.44 -3.27 0.42
C VAL A 139 -0.84 -2.22 -0.51
N GLY A 140 -1.57 -1.15 -0.78
CA GLY A 140 -1.07 -0.10 -1.65
C GLY A 140 -1.83 1.21 -1.58
N GLY A 141 -1.43 2.15 -2.43
CA GLY A 141 -2.11 3.41 -2.66
C GLY A 141 -2.81 3.46 -4.01
N ALA A 142 -3.72 4.41 -4.16
CA ALA A 142 -4.45 4.64 -5.41
C ALA A 142 -4.77 6.13 -5.61
N ASP A 143 -4.92 6.54 -6.89
CA ASP A 143 -5.32 7.88 -7.28
C ASP A 143 -4.38 8.97 -6.74
N TYR A 144 -3.19 9.03 -7.30
CA TYR A 144 -2.12 9.97 -6.93
C TYR A 144 -2.28 11.29 -7.71
N ARG A 145 -2.74 12.36 -7.05
CA ARG A 145 -3.01 13.66 -7.71
C ARG A 145 -2.20 14.82 -7.16
N VAL A 146 -1.84 14.78 -5.88
CA VAL A 146 -1.08 15.83 -5.21
C VAL A 146 0.25 15.27 -4.72
N TYR A 147 1.18 16.15 -4.38
CA TYR A 147 2.49 15.74 -3.85
C TYR A 147 2.92 16.63 -2.68
N ILE A 148 3.84 16.13 -1.89
CA ILE A 148 4.55 16.85 -0.82
C ILE A 148 6.04 16.94 -1.18
N GLY A 149 6.74 17.85 -0.52
CA GLY A 149 8.19 18.02 -0.67
C GLY A 149 8.64 18.06 -2.13
N ASN A 150 9.68 17.31 -2.44
CA ASN A 150 10.21 17.19 -3.79
C ASN A 150 9.49 16.06 -4.56
N HIS A 151 8.24 16.29 -4.93
CA HIS A 151 7.41 15.41 -5.76
C HIS A 151 7.22 13.98 -5.18
N VAL A 152 6.97 13.87 -3.87
CA VAL A 152 6.49 12.62 -3.27
C VAL A 152 4.97 12.62 -3.37
N PHE A 153 4.42 11.78 -4.23
CA PHE A 153 2.98 11.77 -4.50
C PHE A 153 2.18 11.15 -3.36
N VAL A 154 1.05 11.78 -3.07
CA VAL A 154 0.12 11.40 -2.02
C VAL A 154 -1.03 10.62 -2.65
N PRO A 155 -1.32 9.39 -2.22
CA PRO A 155 -2.50 8.68 -2.68
C PRO A 155 -3.76 9.28 -2.06
N ASN A 156 -4.83 9.45 -2.83
CA ASN A 156 -6.15 9.82 -2.30
C ASN A 156 -6.81 8.67 -1.53
N TYR A 157 -6.40 7.43 -1.86
CA TYR A 157 -6.91 6.22 -1.22
C TYR A 157 -5.75 5.27 -0.89
N CYS A 158 -5.92 4.52 0.20
CA CYS A 158 -5.14 3.33 0.47
C CYS A 158 -6.06 2.11 0.44
N TRP A 159 -5.48 0.94 0.18
CA TRP A 159 -6.24 -0.29 0.17
C TRP A 159 -5.43 -1.44 0.74
N LYS A 160 -6.11 -2.47 1.24
CA LYS A 160 -5.46 -3.65 1.82
C LYS A 160 -6.29 -4.90 1.54
N ILE A 161 -5.63 -5.96 1.11
CA ILE A 161 -6.18 -7.30 0.98
C ILE A 161 -5.49 -8.17 2.03
N VAL A 162 -6.26 -8.94 2.77
CA VAL A 162 -5.77 -9.96 3.68
C VAL A 162 -6.27 -11.30 3.18
N LEU A 163 -5.34 -12.18 2.79
CA LEU A 163 -5.64 -13.53 2.34
C LEU A 163 -5.23 -14.54 3.41
N ASP A 164 -6.01 -15.58 3.57
CA ASP A 164 -5.52 -16.82 4.16
C ASP A 164 -4.47 -17.42 3.20
N LYS A 165 -3.23 -17.55 3.67
CA LYS A 165 -2.11 -17.97 2.81
C LYS A 165 -2.24 -19.41 2.31
N LYS A 166 -2.92 -20.27 3.08
CA LYS A 166 -3.10 -21.69 2.73
C LYS A 166 -4.13 -21.87 1.62
N THR A 167 -5.22 -21.12 1.69
CA THR A 167 -6.35 -21.27 0.75
C THR A 167 -6.36 -20.21 -0.34
N SER A 168 -5.57 -19.16 -0.21
CA SER A 168 -5.56 -17.94 -1.05
C SER A 168 -6.91 -17.22 -1.08
N LYS A 169 -7.81 -17.50 -0.14
CA LYS A 169 -9.12 -16.84 -0.05
C LYS A 169 -9.00 -15.52 0.71
N PRO A 170 -9.67 -14.46 0.22
CA PRO A 170 -9.73 -13.21 0.95
C PRO A 170 -10.48 -13.38 2.29
N LEU A 171 -9.85 -12.95 3.38
CA LEU A 171 -10.47 -12.79 4.69
C LEU A 171 -11.13 -11.41 4.82
N THR A 172 -10.48 -10.38 4.27
CA THR A 172 -11.04 -9.03 4.16
C THR A 172 -10.37 -8.26 3.03
N ILE A 173 -11.10 -7.31 2.44
CA ILE A 173 -10.64 -6.39 1.40
C ILE A 173 -11.09 -5.00 1.80
N LEU A 174 -10.13 -4.10 2.02
CA LEU A 174 -10.35 -2.79 2.62
C LEU A 174 -9.98 -1.67 1.66
N TRP A 175 -10.82 -0.67 1.59
CA TRP A 175 -10.61 0.57 0.87
C TRP A 175 -10.71 1.75 1.84
N PHE A 176 -9.67 2.55 1.96
CA PHE A 176 -9.57 3.66 2.91
C PHE A 176 -9.49 4.99 2.15
N THR A 177 -10.16 6.02 2.64
CA THR A 177 -9.87 7.39 2.20
C THR A 177 -8.66 7.95 2.94
N ASN A 178 -7.84 8.74 2.25
CA ASN A 178 -6.68 9.42 2.84
C ASN A 178 -7.02 10.89 3.15
N ASP A 179 -8.11 11.11 3.85
CA ASP A 179 -8.69 12.42 4.16
C ASP A 179 -8.47 12.84 5.61
N LYS A 180 -8.79 14.12 5.92
CA LYS A 180 -8.79 14.66 7.29
C LYS A 180 -9.70 13.86 8.23
N VAL A 181 -10.79 13.31 7.71
CA VAL A 181 -11.65 12.34 8.39
C VAL A 181 -11.64 11.07 7.55
N ALA A 182 -10.72 10.18 7.85
CA ALA A 182 -10.56 8.95 7.09
C ALA A 182 -11.68 7.95 7.42
N VAL A 183 -12.21 7.30 6.40
CA VAL A 183 -13.19 6.22 6.51
C VAL A 183 -12.67 4.97 5.81
N VAL A 184 -13.25 3.83 6.17
CA VAL A 184 -12.96 2.53 5.56
C VAL A 184 -14.24 1.91 5.01
N GLU A 185 -14.13 1.35 3.82
CA GLU A 185 -15.14 0.51 3.19
C GLU A 185 -14.59 -0.91 3.09
N GLU A 186 -15.33 -1.89 3.59
CA GLU A 186 -15.02 -3.30 3.39
C GLU A 186 -15.69 -3.80 2.11
N LEU A 187 -14.88 -4.21 1.15
CA LEU A 187 -15.33 -4.69 -0.17
C LEU A 187 -15.61 -6.20 -0.12
N LYS A 188 -16.63 -6.64 -0.85
CA LYS A 188 -17.04 -8.05 -0.87
C LYS A 188 -16.19 -8.92 -1.80
N THR A 189 -15.59 -8.34 -2.84
CA THR A 189 -14.84 -9.09 -3.86
C THR A 189 -13.61 -8.36 -4.36
N LEU A 190 -12.61 -9.11 -4.85
CA LEU A 190 -11.44 -8.55 -5.53
C LEU A 190 -11.83 -7.74 -6.77
N LYS A 191 -12.85 -8.17 -7.51
CA LYS A 191 -13.35 -7.42 -8.68
C LYS A 191 -13.85 -6.01 -8.33
N GLN A 192 -14.43 -5.82 -7.14
CA GLN A 192 -14.82 -4.47 -6.69
C GLN A 192 -13.58 -3.60 -6.46
N LEU A 193 -12.52 -4.14 -5.87
CA LEU A 193 -11.26 -3.42 -5.70
C LEU A 193 -10.60 -3.12 -7.04
N GLU A 194 -10.47 -4.10 -7.93
CA GLU A 194 -9.89 -3.92 -9.26
C GLU A 194 -10.65 -2.87 -10.10
N LYS A 195 -11.98 -2.85 -9.98
CA LYS A 195 -12.80 -1.79 -10.60
C LYS A 195 -12.46 -0.39 -10.06
N LYS A 196 -12.23 -0.25 -8.74
CA LYS A 196 -11.79 1.02 -8.12
C LYS A 196 -10.37 1.40 -8.54
N LEU A 197 -9.48 0.41 -8.69
CA LEU A 197 -8.09 0.60 -9.07
C LEU A 197 -7.91 0.87 -10.58
N GLY A 198 -8.77 0.32 -11.42
CA GLY A 198 -8.66 0.39 -12.88
C GLY A 198 -7.64 -0.58 -13.49
N TYR A 199 -7.11 -1.55 -12.70
CA TYR A 199 -6.16 -2.57 -13.15
C TYR A 199 -6.35 -3.89 -12.38
N SER A 200 -5.83 -5.01 -12.95
CA SER A 200 -5.86 -6.34 -12.32
C SER A 200 -4.78 -6.49 -11.24
N LEU A 201 -5.10 -7.24 -10.21
CA LEU A 201 -4.21 -7.59 -9.10
C LEU A 201 -3.54 -8.96 -9.26
N ASP A 202 -3.75 -9.69 -10.37
CA ASP A 202 -3.24 -11.05 -10.60
C ASP A 202 -1.71 -11.19 -10.38
N ASN A 203 -0.95 -10.15 -10.69
CA ASN A 203 0.51 -10.15 -10.52
C ASN A 203 0.95 -10.15 -9.05
N TYR A 204 0.09 -9.79 -8.12
CA TYR A 204 0.39 -9.66 -6.69
C TYR A 204 -0.24 -10.76 -5.85
N LEU A 205 -1.17 -11.53 -6.40
CA LEU A 205 -1.92 -12.59 -5.69
C LEU A 205 -1.16 -13.93 -5.62
N LYS A 206 -0.02 -14.05 -6.32
CA LYS A 206 0.80 -15.27 -6.41
C LYS A 206 1.75 -15.43 -5.22
#